data_4fa27ff9337ed3cdb50f752a6602d7d6
#
_entry.id   4fa27ff9337ed3cdb50f752a6602d7d6
#
_cell.length_a   1.000
_cell.length_b   1.000
_cell.length_c   1.000
_cell.angle_alpha   90.00
_cell.angle_beta   90.00
_cell.angle_gamma   90.00
#
_symmetry.space_group_name_H-M   'P 1'
#
loop_
_entity.id
_entity.type
_entity.pdbx_description
1 polymer ?
#
loop_
_entity_poly.entity_id
_entity_poly.type
_entity_poly.pdbx_seq_one_letter_code
_entity_poly.pdbx_strand_id
1 'polypeptide(L)'
;WIAWPGFMARPHAGLWATPPFLHNGSVPNLYQLLSPKEDRDDCFLLGDISFDPVLIGFTRHTCSETARLTQQPPDSRFDTSLVGNSNQGHEFRQTVRLTKPDGQVDSATLHELTADECHLLEGKGHEGWSELKRRGYDMTGVIGCSLSHQERLQIIEYLKTCDLDEIAWPEAPQPKVCRSFVAQSRD
;
A
#
# COMPACT_ATOMS: atom_id res chain seq x y z
N TRP A 1 -10.44 5.69 29.19
CA TRP A 1 -9.96 5.73 27.80
C TRP A 1 -8.67 4.93 27.73
N ILE A 2 -8.66 3.79 27.00
CA ILE A 2 -7.43 3.05 26.74
C ILE A 2 -6.96 3.52 25.36
N ALA A 3 -5.81 4.22 25.33
CA ALA A 3 -5.17 4.58 24.06
C ALA A 3 -4.53 3.31 23.48
N TRP A 4 -5.08 2.81 22.38
CA TRP A 4 -4.41 1.77 21.59
C TRP A 4 -3.24 2.42 20.83
N PRO A 5 -2.01 1.93 20.99
CA PRO A 5 -0.89 2.40 20.19
C PRO A 5 -1.03 1.85 18.75
N GLY A 6 -1.70 2.58 17.90
CA GLY A 6 -1.90 2.18 16.51
C GLY A 6 -2.58 3.28 15.68
N PHE A 7 -2.40 3.20 14.38
CA PHE A 7 -3.11 4.08 13.46
C PHE A 7 -4.55 3.64 13.31
N MET A 8 -5.48 4.59 13.35
CA MET A 8 -6.87 4.33 13.06
C MET A 8 -7.04 4.05 11.57
N ALA A 9 -7.63 2.90 11.24
CA ALA A 9 -8.00 2.60 9.86
C ALA A 9 -9.01 3.65 9.37
N ARG A 10 -8.73 4.25 8.21
CA ARG A 10 -9.67 5.16 7.56
C ARG A 10 -10.72 4.36 6.78
N PRO A 11 -11.95 4.87 6.65
CA PRO A 11 -12.91 4.29 5.73
C PRO A 11 -12.34 4.23 4.31
N HIS A 12 -12.64 3.17 3.57
CA HIS A 12 -12.20 3.04 2.18
C HIS A 12 -12.98 3.96 1.22
N ALA A 13 -14.14 4.46 1.66
CA ALA A 13 -14.94 5.41 0.90
C ALA A 13 -14.14 6.66 0.52
N GLY A 14 -14.05 6.95 -0.77
CA GLY A 14 -13.31 8.09 -1.30
C GLY A 14 -11.78 7.97 -1.26
N LEU A 15 -11.22 6.81 -0.93
CA LEU A 15 -9.78 6.60 -0.94
C LEU A 15 -9.18 6.93 -2.31
N TRP A 16 -9.89 6.61 -3.37
CA TRP A 16 -9.49 6.91 -4.76
C TRP A 16 -9.34 8.41 -5.04
N ALA A 17 -9.98 9.27 -4.27
CA ALA A 17 -9.97 10.74 -4.48
C ALA A 17 -8.93 11.47 -3.61
N THR A 18 -8.10 10.77 -2.84
CA THR A 18 -7.22 11.38 -1.83
C THR A 18 -5.72 11.09 -2.00
N PRO A 19 -5.15 11.08 -3.24
CA PRO A 19 -3.70 11.04 -3.40
C PRO A 19 -3.06 12.36 -2.90
N PRO A 20 -1.77 12.37 -2.55
CA PRO A 20 -0.87 11.22 -2.49
C PRO A 20 -1.07 10.39 -1.22
N PHE A 21 -0.54 9.18 -1.24
CA PHE A 21 -0.72 8.19 -0.18
C PHE A 21 0.46 8.14 0.80
N LEU A 22 0.28 7.38 1.89
CA LEU A 22 1.02 7.40 3.14
C LEU A 22 0.86 8.75 3.87
N HIS A 23 1.23 8.75 5.16
CA HIS A 23 1.05 9.93 6.03
C HIS A 23 1.87 11.15 5.60
N ASN A 24 2.96 10.93 4.86
CA ASN A 24 3.89 11.94 4.37
C ASN A 24 3.72 12.25 2.88
N GLY A 25 2.74 11.62 2.20
CA GLY A 25 2.52 11.84 0.78
C GLY A 25 3.58 11.22 -0.14
N SER A 26 4.36 10.24 0.36
CA SER A 26 5.51 9.68 -0.37
C SER A 26 5.16 8.66 -1.47
N VAL A 27 3.87 8.37 -1.66
CA VAL A 27 3.40 7.43 -2.70
C VAL A 27 2.35 8.12 -3.56
N PRO A 28 2.61 8.36 -4.85
CA PRO A 28 1.77 9.22 -5.68
C PRO A 28 0.44 8.60 -6.12
N ASN A 29 0.32 7.28 -6.16
CA ASN A 29 -0.89 6.59 -6.63
C ASN A 29 -1.12 5.25 -5.91
N LEU A 30 -2.35 4.72 -6.02
CA LEU A 30 -2.73 3.45 -5.38
C LEU A 30 -1.95 2.26 -5.93
N TYR A 31 -1.60 2.26 -7.20
CA TYR A 31 -0.84 1.16 -7.78
C TYR A 31 0.51 0.99 -7.08
N GLN A 32 1.22 2.09 -6.84
CA GLN A 32 2.48 2.06 -6.09
C GLN A 32 2.27 1.74 -4.61
N LEU A 33 1.14 2.17 -4.02
CA LEU A 33 0.82 1.80 -2.64
C LEU A 33 0.68 0.29 -2.47
N LEU A 34 0.09 -0.38 -3.46
CA LEU A 34 -0.07 -1.84 -3.51
C LEU A 34 1.20 -2.58 -3.97
N SER A 35 2.22 -1.86 -4.38
CA SER A 35 3.50 -2.43 -4.80
C SER A 35 4.44 -2.63 -3.62
N PRO A 36 5.35 -3.63 -3.67
CA PRO A 36 6.44 -3.73 -2.72
C PRO A 36 7.32 -2.47 -2.80
N LYS A 37 8.05 -2.20 -1.72
CA LYS A 37 8.85 -0.97 -1.59
C LYS A 37 9.88 -0.82 -2.73
N GLU A 38 10.43 -1.91 -3.17
CA GLU A 38 11.44 -1.96 -4.23
C GLU A 38 10.92 -1.51 -5.61
N ASP A 39 9.60 -1.63 -5.82
CA ASP A 39 8.91 -1.23 -7.06
C ASP A 39 8.35 0.21 -6.99
N ARG A 40 8.43 0.86 -5.82
CA ARG A 40 7.98 2.24 -5.64
C ARG A 40 9.03 3.22 -6.13
N ASP A 41 8.58 4.37 -6.64
CA ASP A 41 9.50 5.42 -7.09
C ASP A 41 10.30 6.00 -5.92
N ASP A 42 11.61 6.09 -6.09
CA ASP A 42 12.49 6.75 -5.12
C ASP A 42 12.42 8.29 -5.25
N CYS A 43 11.98 8.80 -6.40
CA CYS A 43 11.81 10.23 -6.61
C CYS A 43 10.76 10.50 -7.70
N PHE A 44 9.84 11.42 -7.43
CA PHE A 44 8.82 11.86 -8.38
C PHE A 44 8.59 13.37 -8.29
N LEU A 45 7.93 13.93 -9.31
CA LEU A 45 7.63 15.36 -9.36
C LEU A 45 6.34 15.69 -8.62
N LEU A 46 6.43 16.78 -7.85
CA LEU A 46 5.27 17.49 -7.30
C LEU A 46 4.84 18.59 -8.27
N GLY A 47 3.55 18.96 -8.22
CA GLY A 47 3.02 20.10 -8.97
C GLY A 47 2.35 19.75 -10.29
N ASP A 48 2.49 18.54 -10.80
CA ASP A 48 1.57 18.03 -11.81
C ASP A 48 0.34 17.46 -11.09
N ILE A 49 -0.80 18.13 -11.28
CA ILE A 49 -2.09 17.73 -10.72
C ILE A 49 -2.88 16.81 -11.66
N SER A 50 -2.24 16.37 -12.76
CA SER A 50 -2.86 15.42 -13.68
C SER A 50 -3.17 14.12 -12.94
N PHE A 51 -4.43 13.73 -12.99
CA PHE A 51 -4.92 12.54 -12.30
C PHE A 51 -4.96 11.35 -13.26
N ASP A 52 -4.36 10.24 -12.83
CA ASP A 52 -4.44 8.97 -13.54
C ASP A 52 -5.64 8.16 -13.04
N PRO A 53 -6.70 7.97 -13.85
CA PRO A 53 -7.89 7.24 -13.44
C PRO A 53 -7.70 5.72 -13.43
N VAL A 54 -6.61 5.21 -13.99
CA VAL A 54 -6.30 3.77 -14.00
C VAL A 54 -5.53 3.40 -12.74
N LEU A 55 -4.45 4.10 -12.46
CA LEU A 55 -3.59 3.83 -11.31
C LEU A 55 -4.07 4.51 -10.03
N ILE A 56 -5.05 5.39 -10.15
CA ILE A 56 -5.67 6.21 -9.09
C ILE A 56 -4.66 7.02 -8.30
N GLY A 57 -4.44 8.21 -8.76
CA GLY A 57 -3.53 9.17 -8.14
C GLY A 57 -2.91 10.12 -9.14
N PHE A 58 -1.80 10.72 -8.77
CA PHE A 58 -1.10 11.63 -9.66
C PHE A 58 -0.40 10.88 -10.79
N THR A 59 -0.44 11.48 -11.98
CA THR A 59 0.32 11.00 -13.12
C THR A 59 1.79 10.98 -12.76
N ARG A 60 2.41 9.83 -12.99
CA ARG A 60 3.78 9.56 -12.58
C ARG A 60 4.78 10.22 -13.52
N HIS A 61 5.60 11.09 -12.97
CA HIS A 61 6.82 11.55 -13.62
C HIS A 61 8.00 11.32 -12.68
N THR A 62 8.86 10.38 -13.02
CA THR A 62 10.06 10.11 -12.23
C THR A 62 11.08 11.25 -12.39
N CYS A 63 11.92 11.46 -11.38
CA CYS A 63 12.95 12.50 -11.45
C CYS A 63 13.93 12.32 -12.61
N SER A 64 14.14 11.09 -13.10
CA SER A 64 15.00 10.80 -14.25
C SER A 64 14.34 11.16 -15.59
N GLU A 65 13.02 11.08 -15.70
CA GLU A 65 12.28 11.52 -16.89
C GLU A 65 12.27 13.03 -17.00
N THR A 66 12.29 13.72 -15.88
CA THR A 66 12.25 15.18 -15.77
C THR A 66 13.51 15.88 -16.25
N ALA A 67 14.66 15.22 -16.22
CA ALA A 67 15.87 15.76 -16.83
C ALA A 67 15.68 16.10 -18.32
N ARG A 68 14.65 15.53 -18.95
CA ARG A 68 14.22 15.81 -20.34
C ARG A 68 13.08 16.82 -20.46
N LEU A 69 12.31 17.04 -19.38
CA LEU A 69 11.15 17.95 -19.37
C LEU A 69 11.47 19.33 -18.74
N THR A 70 12.70 19.70 -18.70
CA THR A 70 13.41 20.77 -18.03
C THR A 70 12.79 22.17 -18.10
N GLN A 71 11.69 22.40 -17.40
CA GLN A 71 11.31 23.76 -16.97
C GLN A 71 10.77 23.79 -15.54
N GLN A 72 10.81 22.66 -14.82
CA GLN A 72 10.33 22.59 -13.44
C GLN A 72 11.43 23.03 -12.46
N PRO A 73 11.10 23.83 -11.45
CA PRO A 73 12.06 24.21 -10.41
C PRO A 73 12.58 22.96 -9.68
N PRO A 74 13.83 22.95 -9.20
CA PRO A 74 14.38 21.83 -8.43
C PRO A 74 13.56 21.51 -7.16
N ASP A 75 12.83 22.47 -6.61
CA ASP A 75 11.99 22.32 -5.42
C ASP A 75 10.69 21.54 -5.66
N SER A 76 10.38 21.17 -6.91
CA SER A 76 9.21 20.36 -7.26
C SER A 76 9.45 18.86 -7.19
N ARG A 77 10.55 18.41 -6.57
CA ARG A 77 10.89 16.99 -6.45
C ARG A 77 10.52 16.46 -5.06
N PHE A 78 9.87 15.31 -5.03
CA PHE A 78 9.73 14.52 -3.83
C PHE A 78 10.76 13.40 -3.86
N ASP A 79 11.79 13.51 -3.04
CA ASP A 79 12.87 12.52 -2.92
C ASP A 79 12.65 11.70 -1.65
N THR A 80 12.38 10.41 -1.82
CA THR A 80 12.06 9.50 -0.72
C THR A 80 13.28 9.07 0.08
N SER A 81 14.50 9.41 -0.37
CA SER A 81 15.74 9.18 0.38
C SER A 81 15.97 10.19 1.48
N LEU A 82 15.29 11.33 1.44
CA LEU A 82 15.42 12.36 2.46
C LEU A 82 14.72 11.97 3.75
N VAL A 83 15.25 12.44 4.87
CA VAL A 83 14.69 12.20 6.20
C VAL A 83 13.25 12.73 6.27
N GLY A 84 12.32 11.87 6.65
CA GLY A 84 10.89 12.17 6.72
C GLY A 84 10.11 11.87 5.44
N ASN A 85 10.78 11.64 4.32
CA ASN A 85 10.15 11.39 3.03
C ASN A 85 10.08 9.89 2.65
N SER A 86 10.46 9.01 3.55
CA SER A 86 10.48 7.57 3.26
C SER A 86 9.14 7.07 2.73
N ASN A 87 9.17 6.33 1.63
CA ASN A 87 8.02 5.60 1.08
C ASN A 87 7.89 4.18 1.65
N GLN A 88 8.64 3.86 2.71
CA GLN A 88 8.46 2.65 3.49
C GLN A 88 7.16 2.72 4.28
N GLY A 89 6.54 1.56 4.48
CA GLY A 89 5.30 1.45 5.24
C GLY A 89 4.88 -0.01 5.29
N HIS A 90 3.61 -0.24 5.56
CA HIS A 90 3.03 -1.54 5.38
C HIS A 90 2.96 -1.85 3.87
N GLU A 91 3.36 -3.05 3.49
CA GLU A 91 3.48 -3.43 2.09
C GLU A 91 3.16 -4.90 1.82
N PHE A 92 2.86 -5.19 0.57
CA PHE A 92 2.80 -6.55 0.04
C PHE A 92 4.20 -6.92 -0.43
N ARG A 93 4.80 -8.00 0.13
CA ARG A 93 6.14 -8.45 -0.26
C ARG A 93 6.24 -9.97 -0.30
N GLN A 94 7.06 -10.47 -1.21
CA GLN A 94 7.31 -11.91 -1.36
C GLN A 94 8.45 -12.42 -0.47
N THR A 95 9.34 -11.53 -0.05
CA THR A 95 10.51 -11.91 0.75
C THR A 95 10.48 -11.27 2.12
N VAL A 96 10.84 -12.04 3.14
CA VAL A 96 10.95 -11.59 4.52
C VAL A 96 12.33 -11.92 5.06
N ARG A 97 12.76 -11.21 6.10
CA ARG A 97 13.98 -11.53 6.83
C ARG A 97 13.70 -12.57 7.91
N LEU A 98 14.74 -13.27 8.32
CA LEU A 98 14.66 -14.16 9.46
C LEU A 98 15.00 -13.42 10.77
N THR A 99 14.39 -13.86 11.85
CA THR A 99 14.69 -13.36 13.20
C THR A 99 15.60 -14.37 13.89
N LYS A 100 16.72 -13.92 14.41
CA LYS A 100 17.66 -14.73 15.17
C LYS A 100 17.06 -15.15 16.54
N PRO A 101 17.63 -16.18 17.21
CA PRO A 101 17.16 -16.60 18.52
C PRO A 101 17.24 -15.51 19.60
N ASP A 102 18.09 -14.52 19.43
CA ASP A 102 18.23 -13.35 20.32
C ASP A 102 17.17 -12.26 20.04
N GLY A 103 16.29 -12.48 19.07
CA GLY A 103 15.24 -11.54 18.64
C GLY A 103 15.71 -10.47 17.66
N GLN A 104 16.99 -10.47 17.27
CA GLN A 104 17.48 -9.54 16.26
C GLN A 104 17.14 -10.03 14.85
N VAL A 105 16.86 -9.08 13.95
CA VAL A 105 16.61 -9.39 12.52
C VAL A 105 17.93 -9.72 11.83
N ASP A 106 17.99 -10.87 11.19
CA ASP A 106 19.11 -11.23 10.33
C ASP A 106 18.98 -10.50 8.98
N SER A 107 19.81 -9.49 8.77
CA SER A 107 19.79 -8.70 7.53
C SER A 107 20.38 -9.43 6.33
N ALA A 108 21.10 -10.52 6.54
CA ALA A 108 21.79 -11.27 5.48
C ALA A 108 20.93 -12.40 4.90
N THR A 109 20.01 -12.96 5.68
CA THR A 109 19.20 -14.09 5.26
C THR A 109 17.80 -13.63 4.88
N LEU A 110 17.45 -13.80 3.60
CA LEU A 110 16.12 -13.60 3.06
C LEU A 110 15.42 -14.93 2.86
N HIS A 111 14.16 -14.99 3.23
CA HIS A 111 13.27 -16.11 2.96
C HIS A 111 12.18 -15.66 2.00
N GLU A 112 12.00 -16.41 0.91
CA GLU A 112 10.89 -16.21 -0.02
C GLU A 112 9.67 -16.97 0.51
N LEU A 113 8.57 -16.23 0.72
CA LEU A 113 7.32 -16.81 1.19
C LEU A 113 6.77 -17.79 0.16
N THR A 114 6.48 -19.00 0.60
CA THR A 114 5.87 -20.05 -0.21
C THR A 114 4.39 -19.78 -0.46
N ALA A 115 3.79 -20.44 -1.45
CA ALA A 115 2.36 -20.33 -1.72
C ALA A 115 1.51 -20.67 -0.50
N ASP A 116 1.87 -21.68 0.28
CA ASP A 116 1.14 -22.07 1.50
C ASP A 116 1.22 -20.99 2.58
N GLU A 117 2.37 -20.30 2.70
CA GLU A 117 2.55 -19.20 3.64
C GLU A 117 1.77 -17.95 3.19
N CYS A 118 1.69 -17.70 1.89
CA CYS A 118 0.85 -16.65 1.33
C CYS A 118 -0.64 -16.93 1.59
N HIS A 119 -1.10 -18.14 1.34
CA HIS A 119 -2.48 -18.56 1.65
C HIS A 119 -2.79 -18.48 3.15
N LEU A 120 -1.81 -18.73 4.01
CA LEU A 120 -1.95 -18.56 5.45
C LEU A 120 -2.20 -17.09 5.82
N LEU A 121 -1.51 -16.15 5.19
CA LEU A 121 -1.72 -14.71 5.40
C LEU A 121 -3.08 -14.26 4.89
N GLU A 122 -3.46 -14.67 3.69
CA GLU A 122 -4.73 -14.32 3.06
C GLU A 122 -5.93 -14.89 3.82
N GLY A 123 -5.86 -16.17 4.19
CA GLY A 123 -6.98 -16.89 4.80
C GLY A 123 -7.18 -16.59 6.29
N LYS A 124 -6.10 -16.30 7.02
CA LYS A 124 -6.14 -16.10 8.49
C LYS A 124 -5.76 -14.68 8.92
N GLY A 125 -5.35 -13.82 8.03
CA GLY A 125 -4.99 -12.44 8.33
C GLY A 125 -4.00 -12.32 9.49
N HIS A 126 -4.40 -11.67 10.59
CA HIS A 126 -3.55 -11.46 11.76
C HIS A 126 -3.08 -12.76 12.45
N GLU A 127 -3.87 -13.82 12.43
CA GLU A 127 -3.46 -15.12 12.98
C GLU A 127 -2.36 -15.75 12.12
N GLY A 128 -2.49 -15.69 10.80
CA GLY A 128 -1.46 -16.14 9.86
C GLY A 128 -0.16 -15.35 10.02
N TRP A 129 -0.27 -14.03 10.17
CA TRP A 129 0.86 -13.15 10.46
C TRP A 129 1.58 -13.56 11.76
N SER A 130 0.82 -13.81 12.82
CA SER A 130 1.35 -14.24 14.12
C SER A 130 2.01 -15.62 14.06
N GLU A 131 1.46 -16.53 13.24
CA GLU A 131 2.04 -17.86 12.99
C GLU A 131 3.40 -17.74 12.31
N LEU A 132 3.52 -16.95 11.23
CA LEU A 132 4.79 -16.77 10.52
C LEU A 132 5.83 -16.09 11.41
N LYS A 133 5.42 -15.13 12.22
CA LYS A 133 6.30 -14.52 13.22
C LYS A 133 6.83 -15.55 14.23
N ARG A 134 6.00 -16.49 14.69
CA ARG A 134 6.44 -17.59 15.58
C ARG A 134 7.41 -18.56 14.91
N ARG A 135 7.36 -18.69 13.58
CA ARG A 135 8.34 -19.46 12.80
C ARG A 135 9.70 -18.75 12.66
N GLY A 136 9.84 -17.55 13.19
CA GLY A 136 11.07 -16.77 13.14
C GLY A 136 11.18 -15.86 11.93
N TYR A 137 10.07 -15.49 11.29
CA TYR A 137 10.07 -14.51 10.20
C TYR A 137 9.87 -13.09 10.75
N ASP A 138 10.64 -12.14 10.23
CA ASP A 138 10.40 -10.73 10.48
C ASP A 138 9.22 -10.26 9.62
N MET A 139 8.06 -10.25 10.22
CA MET A 139 6.81 -9.85 9.60
C MET A 139 6.52 -8.35 9.74
N THR A 140 7.49 -7.57 10.20
CA THR A 140 7.30 -6.12 10.39
C THR A 140 6.97 -5.43 9.07
N GLY A 141 5.83 -4.74 9.03
CA GLY A 141 5.36 -4.04 7.84
C GLY A 141 4.74 -4.92 6.75
N VAL A 142 4.72 -6.23 6.91
CA VAL A 142 4.13 -7.16 5.92
C VAL A 142 2.61 -7.21 6.10
N ILE A 143 1.86 -6.90 5.03
CA ILE A 143 0.39 -7.05 4.98
C ILE A 143 -0.01 -8.36 4.29
N GLY A 144 0.75 -8.79 3.30
CA GLY A 144 0.51 -9.98 2.51
C GLY A 144 1.63 -10.23 1.53
N CYS A 145 1.51 -11.28 0.75
CA CYS A 145 2.45 -11.56 -0.34
C CYS A 145 2.31 -10.56 -1.49
N SER A 146 3.36 -10.47 -2.31
CA SER A 146 3.38 -9.57 -3.46
C SER A 146 2.21 -9.83 -4.40
N LEU A 147 1.54 -8.76 -4.77
CA LEU A 147 0.44 -8.79 -5.72
C LEU A 147 0.97 -8.72 -7.16
N SER A 148 0.42 -9.51 -8.04
CA SER A 148 0.63 -9.39 -9.47
C SER A 148 0.09 -8.07 -10.01
N HIS A 149 0.51 -7.68 -11.21
CA HIS A 149 -0.02 -6.51 -11.90
C HIS A 149 -1.55 -6.54 -12.00
N GLN A 150 -2.10 -7.69 -12.36
CA GLN A 150 -3.55 -7.85 -12.53
C GLN A 150 -4.31 -7.73 -11.20
N GLU A 151 -3.81 -8.32 -10.13
CA GLU A 151 -4.42 -8.24 -8.80
C GLU A 151 -4.42 -6.80 -8.28
N ARG A 152 -3.32 -6.06 -8.47
CA ARG A 152 -3.27 -4.63 -8.11
C ARG A 152 -4.37 -3.84 -8.83
N LEU A 153 -4.54 -4.04 -10.13
CA LEU A 153 -5.58 -3.37 -10.90
C LEU A 153 -7.00 -3.79 -10.46
N GLN A 154 -7.22 -5.06 -10.15
CA GLN A 154 -8.51 -5.54 -9.64
C GLN A 154 -8.86 -4.91 -8.29
N ILE A 155 -7.88 -4.79 -7.38
CA ILE A 155 -8.07 -4.10 -6.09
C ILE A 155 -8.39 -2.62 -6.31
N ILE A 156 -7.71 -1.96 -7.24
CA ILE A 156 -7.98 -0.57 -7.59
C ILE A 156 -9.40 -0.40 -8.10
N GLU A 157 -9.86 -1.25 -9.03
CA GLU A 157 -11.22 -1.21 -9.55
C GLU A 157 -12.26 -1.44 -8.44
N TYR A 158 -11.98 -2.37 -7.51
CA TYR A 158 -12.84 -2.57 -6.35
C TYR A 158 -12.91 -1.30 -5.47
N LEU A 159 -11.78 -0.66 -5.19
CA LEU A 159 -11.73 0.54 -4.36
C LEU A 159 -12.46 1.74 -4.99
N LYS A 160 -12.54 1.82 -6.31
CA LYS A 160 -13.35 2.82 -7.03
C LYS A 160 -14.85 2.68 -6.76
N THR A 161 -15.31 1.49 -6.41
CA THR A 161 -16.73 1.24 -6.09
C THR A 161 -17.10 1.62 -4.65
N CYS A 162 -16.14 2.04 -3.83
CA CYS A 162 -16.36 2.45 -2.46
C CYS A 162 -16.87 3.89 -2.41
N ASP A 163 -18.18 4.06 -2.36
CA ASP A 163 -18.87 5.36 -2.45
C ASP A 163 -18.77 6.19 -1.18
N LEU A 164 -18.68 7.52 -1.37
CA LEU A 164 -18.76 8.52 -0.30
C LEU A 164 -20.20 8.76 0.19
N ASP A 165 -21.21 8.48 -0.63
CA ASP A 165 -22.60 8.88 -0.42
C ASP A 165 -23.30 8.16 0.74
N GLU A 166 -22.64 7.15 1.31
CA GLU A 166 -23.18 6.40 2.43
C GLU A 166 -22.65 6.84 3.81
N ILE A 167 -21.93 7.96 3.93
CA ILE A 167 -21.50 8.50 5.23
C ILE A 167 -22.64 9.33 5.82
N ALA A 168 -23.68 8.68 6.31
CA ALA A 168 -24.67 9.33 7.16
C ALA A 168 -24.14 9.43 8.59
N TRP A 169 -23.87 10.63 9.07
CA TRP A 169 -23.70 10.92 10.49
C TRP A 169 -25.09 11.29 11.07
N PRO A 170 -25.51 10.87 12.28
CA PRO A 170 -24.69 10.59 13.47
C PRO A 170 -24.95 9.28 14.22
N GLU A 171 -25.31 8.18 13.59
CA GLU A 171 -25.39 6.91 14.29
C GLU A 171 -24.09 6.10 14.08
N ALA A 172 -23.67 5.36 15.15
CA ALA A 172 -22.41 4.63 15.16
C ALA A 172 -22.20 3.84 13.85
N PRO A 173 -21.07 4.03 13.16
CA PRO A 173 -20.92 3.49 11.81
C PRO A 173 -20.96 1.97 11.86
N GLN A 174 -22.02 1.40 11.28
CA GLN A 174 -21.94 0.03 10.81
C GLN A 174 -20.76 -0.07 9.83
N PRO A 175 -19.90 -1.09 9.88
CA PRO A 175 -18.83 -1.24 8.91
C PRO A 175 -19.46 -1.34 7.52
N LYS A 176 -19.34 -0.28 6.74
CA LYS A 176 -19.89 -0.24 5.38
C LYS A 176 -19.01 -1.06 4.48
N VAL A 177 -19.58 -2.13 4.00
CA VAL A 177 -18.96 -3.01 3.02
C VAL A 177 -19.00 -2.30 1.68
N CYS A 178 -17.84 -2.13 1.05
CA CYS A 178 -17.80 -1.77 -0.36
C CYS A 178 -18.71 -2.73 -1.14
N ARG A 179 -19.49 -2.24 -2.11
CA ARG A 179 -20.41 -3.08 -2.87
C ARG A 179 -19.64 -4.27 -3.44
N SER A 180 -20.02 -5.48 -3.07
CA SER A 180 -19.42 -6.69 -3.63
C SER A 180 -19.64 -6.69 -5.14
N PHE A 181 -18.57 -6.79 -5.89
CA PHE A 181 -18.62 -7.06 -7.33
C PHE A 181 -19.14 -8.50 -7.50
N VAL A 182 -20.44 -8.65 -7.65
CA VAL A 182 -20.99 -9.88 -8.19
C VAL A 182 -20.65 -9.87 -9.66
N ALA A 183 -19.64 -10.62 -10.06
CA ALA A 183 -19.38 -10.92 -11.44
C ALA A 183 -20.65 -11.56 -12.01
N GLN A 184 -21.45 -10.79 -12.73
CA GLN A 184 -22.50 -11.37 -13.57
C GLN A 184 -21.78 -12.09 -14.71
N SER A 185 -21.64 -13.41 -14.55
CA SER A 185 -21.40 -14.28 -15.69
C SER A 185 -22.59 -14.05 -16.66
N ARG A 186 -22.33 -13.37 -17.75
CA ARG A 186 -23.26 -13.35 -18.87
C ARG A 186 -23.11 -14.70 -19.59
N ASP A 187 -24.13 -15.49 -19.49
CA ASP A 187 -24.40 -16.63 -20.38
C ASP A 187 -24.41 -16.19 -21.84
#